data_ff43e1dbe8d69a630d48eece5a82dc3b
#
_entry.id   ff43e1dbe8d69a630d48eece5a82dc3b
#
_cell.length_a   1.000
_cell.length_b   1.000
_cell.length_c   1.000
_cell.angle_alpha   90.00
_cell.angle_beta   90.00
_cell.angle_gamma   90.00
#
_symmetry.space_group_name_H-M   'P 1'
#
loop_
_entity.id
_entity.type
_entity.pdbx_description
1 polymer ?
#
loop_
_entity_poly.entity_id
_entity_poly.type
_entity_poly.pdbx_seq_one_letter_code
_entity_poly.pdbx_strand_id
1 'polypeptide(L)'
;MDGACWAAPVRAESERGSEMDSFAYTRNYDNIALFDKHTRSFTFILGDGGIYSYDAIKKARKSLEYVGTPLENAFANIGRIGPGNAFSSGSEKVQVRVKLFFTDGTFTYGYVSKETVQKGSLQYHKEIVKAEKVVKVLNTIARKNRKEDADQDFLIKIRRIK
;
A
#
# COMPACT_ATOMS: atom_id res chain seq x y z
N MET A 1 3.38 42.85 27.01
CA MET A 1 4.26 41.76 26.50
C MET A 1 3.37 40.55 26.31
N ASP A 2 2.82 40.42 25.13
CA ASP A 2 1.77 39.45 24.83
C ASP A 2 2.37 38.25 24.14
N GLY A 3 2.49 37.15 24.89
CA GLY A 3 2.92 35.86 24.40
C GLY A 3 1.77 35.15 23.69
N ALA A 4 1.71 35.23 22.35
CA ALA A 4 0.77 34.44 21.56
C ALA A 4 1.23 32.97 21.53
N CYS A 5 0.56 32.12 22.31
CA CYS A 5 0.60 30.66 22.17
C CYS A 5 0.00 30.26 20.83
N TRP A 6 0.83 29.80 19.92
CA TRP A 6 0.40 29.10 18.70
C TRP A 6 -0.02 27.68 19.07
N ALA A 7 -1.28 27.48 19.40
CA ALA A 7 -1.87 26.15 19.46
C ALA A 7 -2.15 25.71 18.02
N ALA A 8 -1.38 24.74 17.53
CA ALA A 8 -1.69 24.03 16.30
C ALA A 8 -3.03 23.30 16.47
N PRO A 9 -3.94 23.34 15.49
CA PRO A 9 -5.18 22.59 15.58
C PRO A 9 -4.87 21.10 15.52
N VAL A 10 -5.14 20.40 16.62
CA VAL A 10 -5.23 18.95 16.66
C VAL A 10 -6.42 18.57 15.79
N ARG A 11 -6.17 18.19 14.55
CA ARG A 11 -7.19 17.60 13.70
C ARG A 11 -7.51 16.20 14.22
N ALA A 12 -8.77 16.05 14.61
CA ALA A 12 -9.35 14.86 15.19
C ALA A 12 -9.05 13.60 14.38
N GLU A 13 -8.35 12.65 14.99
CA GLU A 13 -8.16 11.28 14.49
C GLU A 13 -9.47 10.46 14.51
N SER A 14 -10.56 11.02 15.01
CA SER A 14 -11.83 10.32 15.22
C SER A 14 -12.74 10.25 13.99
N GLU A 15 -12.50 11.05 12.95
CA GLU A 15 -13.41 11.06 11.78
C GLU A 15 -13.02 10.05 10.67
N ARG A 16 -11.80 9.52 10.68
CA ARG A 16 -11.33 8.59 9.63
C ARG A 16 -11.88 7.18 9.75
N GLY A 17 -12.31 6.77 10.94
CA GLY A 17 -12.90 5.44 11.15
C GLY A 17 -14.32 5.31 10.61
N SER A 18 -15.09 6.39 10.59
CA SER A 18 -16.50 6.36 10.20
C SER A 18 -16.74 6.26 8.69
N GLU A 19 -15.84 6.79 7.86
CA GLU A 19 -15.99 6.72 6.40
C GLU A 19 -15.74 5.31 5.86
N MET A 20 -14.83 4.56 6.48
CA MET A 20 -14.49 3.21 6.05
C MET A 20 -15.59 2.18 6.39
N ASP A 21 -16.29 2.37 7.50
CA ASP A 21 -17.42 1.50 7.91
C ASP A 21 -18.64 1.67 6.99
N SER A 22 -18.76 2.80 6.29
CA SER A 22 -19.84 3.10 5.34
C SER A 22 -19.48 2.84 3.88
N PHE A 23 -18.22 2.46 3.58
CA PHE A 23 -17.76 2.23 2.21
C PHE A 23 -18.44 0.99 1.60
N ALA A 24 -19.36 1.22 0.64
CA ALA A 24 -20.01 0.17 -0.11
C ALA A 24 -19.06 -0.42 -1.15
N TYR A 25 -18.58 -1.63 -0.94
CA TYR A 25 -17.66 -2.28 -1.85
C TYR A 25 -18.32 -3.40 -2.66
N THR A 26 -17.89 -3.57 -3.90
CA THR A 26 -18.32 -4.67 -4.78
C THR A 26 -17.36 -5.86 -4.75
N ARG A 27 -16.12 -5.66 -4.32
CA ARG A 27 -15.11 -6.71 -4.19
C ARG A 27 -14.15 -6.47 -3.03
N ASN A 28 -13.85 -7.55 -2.33
CA ASN A 28 -12.81 -7.63 -1.31
C ASN A 28 -11.66 -8.51 -1.83
N TYR A 29 -10.44 -7.99 -1.80
CA TYR A 29 -9.24 -8.75 -2.16
C TYR A 29 -8.44 -9.10 -0.90
N ASP A 30 -8.58 -10.35 -0.46
CA ASP A 30 -7.83 -11.00 0.62
C ASP A 30 -7.80 -10.19 1.95
N ASN A 31 -8.85 -9.40 2.23
CA ASN A 31 -8.94 -8.49 3.37
C ASN A 31 -7.81 -7.43 3.42
N ILE A 32 -7.26 -7.06 2.28
CA ILE A 32 -6.25 -6.00 2.16
C ILE A 32 -6.88 -4.73 1.58
N ALA A 33 -7.68 -4.89 0.52
CA ALA A 33 -8.30 -3.77 -0.17
C ALA A 33 -9.74 -4.06 -0.57
N LEU A 34 -10.60 -3.07 -0.40
CA LEU A 34 -11.99 -3.05 -0.81
C LEU A 34 -12.14 -2.20 -2.06
N PHE A 35 -12.80 -2.70 -3.07
CA PHE A 35 -13.00 -2.03 -4.35
C PHE A 35 -14.49 -1.82 -4.63
N ASP A 36 -14.86 -0.62 -5.02
CA ASP A 36 -16.17 -0.32 -5.56
C ASP A 36 -16.07 0.01 -7.06
N LYS A 37 -16.75 -0.81 -7.87
CA LYS A 37 -16.79 -0.62 -9.32
C LYS A 37 -17.72 0.51 -9.75
N HIS A 38 -18.75 0.79 -8.97
CA HIS A 38 -19.76 1.79 -9.32
C HIS A 38 -19.21 3.21 -9.18
N THR A 39 -18.54 3.47 -8.06
CA THR A 39 -17.89 4.76 -7.81
C THR A 39 -16.46 4.83 -8.38
N ARG A 40 -15.95 3.72 -8.93
CA ARG A 40 -14.56 3.60 -9.41
C ARG A 40 -13.55 4.00 -8.33
N SER A 41 -13.76 3.52 -7.11
CA SER A 41 -12.94 3.84 -5.95
C SER A 41 -12.51 2.60 -5.17
N PHE A 42 -11.52 2.73 -4.33
CA PHE A 42 -11.06 1.68 -3.44
C PHE A 42 -10.46 2.26 -2.17
N THR A 43 -10.32 1.41 -1.16
CA THR A 43 -9.64 1.72 0.11
C THR A 43 -8.81 0.54 0.57
N PHE A 44 -7.75 0.80 1.33
CA PHE A 44 -7.04 -0.24 2.07
C PHE A 44 -7.68 -0.44 3.45
N ILE A 45 -7.92 -1.70 3.84
CA ILE A 45 -8.50 -2.02 5.15
C ILE A 45 -7.52 -1.65 6.27
N LEU A 46 -6.23 -1.93 6.05
CA LEU A 46 -5.13 -1.56 6.94
C LEU A 46 -4.24 -0.56 6.20
N GLY A 47 -4.45 0.72 6.45
CA GLY A 47 -3.74 1.81 5.80
C GLY A 47 -4.03 3.14 6.48
N ASP A 48 -3.99 4.20 5.72
CA ASP A 48 -4.31 5.56 6.20
C ASP A 48 -5.81 5.87 6.27
N GLY A 49 -6.67 4.91 5.90
CA GLY A 49 -8.13 5.06 5.89
C GLY A 49 -8.68 5.92 4.75
N GLY A 50 -7.86 6.26 3.75
CA GLY A 50 -8.27 7.04 2.59
C GLY A 50 -9.07 6.23 1.60
N ILE A 51 -10.05 6.89 0.94
CA ILE A 51 -10.76 6.36 -0.24
C ILE A 51 -10.12 6.98 -1.48
N TYR A 52 -9.72 6.15 -2.42
CA TYR A 52 -8.95 6.56 -3.60
C TYR A 52 -9.70 6.27 -4.89
N SER A 53 -9.68 7.21 -5.83
CA SER A 53 -10.20 6.98 -7.18
C SER A 53 -9.28 6.05 -7.99
N TYR A 54 -9.87 5.21 -8.83
CA TYR A 54 -9.12 4.40 -9.80
C TYR A 54 -8.25 5.26 -10.72
N ASP A 55 -8.74 6.43 -11.11
CA ASP A 55 -8.06 7.32 -12.06
C ASP A 55 -6.79 7.95 -11.48
N ALA A 56 -6.69 8.00 -10.14
CA ALA A 56 -5.49 8.48 -9.47
C ALA A 56 -4.35 7.45 -9.44
N ILE A 57 -4.60 6.17 -9.80
CA ILE A 57 -3.61 5.10 -9.70
C ILE A 57 -2.58 5.21 -10.82
N LYS A 58 -1.32 5.42 -10.46
CA LYS A 58 -0.18 5.38 -11.38
C LYS A 58 0.45 3.99 -11.44
N LYS A 59 0.77 3.41 -10.27
CA LYS A 59 1.47 2.13 -10.14
C LYS A 59 1.38 1.60 -8.72
N ALA A 60 1.33 0.28 -8.58
CA ALA A 60 1.46 -0.40 -7.29
C ALA A 60 2.67 -1.33 -7.28
N ARG A 61 3.27 -1.52 -6.10
CA ARG A 61 4.37 -2.46 -5.84
C ARG A 61 4.20 -3.10 -4.48
N LYS A 62 4.65 -4.34 -4.34
CA LYS A 62 4.87 -4.92 -3.01
C LYS A 62 6.06 -4.23 -2.35
N SER A 63 6.01 -4.07 -1.04
CA SER A 63 7.05 -3.46 -0.22
C SER A 63 7.13 -4.20 1.10
N LEU A 64 8.30 -4.20 1.70
CA LEU A 64 8.53 -4.73 3.03
C LEU A 64 8.93 -3.60 3.96
N GLU A 65 8.35 -3.59 5.14
CA GLU A 65 8.79 -2.75 6.24
C GLU A 65 9.53 -3.61 7.23
N TYR A 66 10.80 -3.32 7.43
CA TYR A 66 11.61 -4.02 8.40
C TYR A 66 11.32 -3.47 9.80
N VAL A 67 11.02 -4.38 10.73
CA VAL A 67 10.70 -4.02 12.10
C VAL A 67 11.88 -4.40 12.99
N GLY A 68 12.38 -3.43 13.74
CA GLY A 68 13.57 -3.55 14.58
C GLY A 68 14.63 -2.53 14.20
N THR A 69 15.52 -2.23 15.14
CA THR A 69 16.65 -1.35 14.85
C THR A 69 17.68 -2.08 13.98
N PRO A 70 18.42 -1.38 13.11
CA PRO A 70 19.51 -1.99 12.36
C PRO A 70 20.52 -2.73 13.23
N LEU A 71 20.67 -2.27 14.49
CA LEU A 71 21.57 -2.88 15.46
C LEU A 71 21.04 -4.24 15.97
N GLU A 72 19.74 -4.35 16.28
CA GLU A 72 19.11 -5.60 16.71
C GLU A 72 19.17 -6.66 15.58
N ASN A 73 18.98 -6.25 14.35
CA ASN A 73 19.11 -7.11 13.18
C ASN A 73 20.57 -7.55 12.95
N ALA A 74 21.56 -6.69 13.23
CA ALA A 74 22.98 -7.01 13.13
C ALA A 74 23.42 -7.99 14.21
N PHE A 75 23.01 -7.80 15.47
CA PHE A 75 23.35 -8.72 16.57
C PHE A 75 22.67 -10.09 16.44
N ALA A 76 21.45 -10.15 15.91
CA ALA A 76 20.79 -11.42 15.63
C ALA A 76 21.56 -12.28 14.61
N ASN A 77 22.32 -11.64 13.71
CA ASN A 77 23.13 -12.31 12.71
C ASN A 77 24.53 -12.72 13.23
N ILE A 78 25.11 -11.99 14.18
CA ILE A 78 26.46 -12.26 14.71
C ILE A 78 26.49 -13.52 15.59
N GLY A 79 25.43 -13.79 16.37
CA GLY A 79 25.36 -14.99 17.23
C GLY A 79 25.23 -16.33 16.49
N ARG A 80 25.19 -16.33 15.17
CA ARG A 80 24.94 -17.52 14.34
C ARG A 80 26.10 -17.94 13.43
N ILE A 81 27.25 -17.28 13.55
CA ILE A 81 28.47 -17.67 12.84
C ILE A 81 29.18 -18.78 13.65
N GLY A 82 28.62 -19.99 13.64
CA GLY A 82 29.27 -21.19 14.11
C GLY A 82 29.66 -22.05 12.93
N PRO A 83 30.79 -22.83 13.01
CA PRO A 83 31.20 -23.74 11.95
C PRO A 83 30.13 -24.83 11.80
N GLY A 84 29.31 -24.75 10.75
CA GLY A 84 28.31 -25.76 10.44
C GLY A 84 26.89 -25.24 10.19
N ASN A 85 26.57 -24.01 10.50
CA ASN A 85 25.25 -23.43 10.22
C ASN A 85 25.29 -22.50 9.00
N ALA A 86 25.16 -23.10 7.83
CA ALA A 86 24.88 -22.38 6.61
C ALA A 86 23.56 -21.61 6.79
N PHE A 87 23.66 -20.27 6.77
CA PHE A 87 22.58 -19.35 6.45
C PHE A 87 21.21 -19.65 7.02
N SER A 88 21.03 -19.55 8.32
CA SER A 88 19.70 -19.28 8.85
C SER A 88 19.43 -17.76 8.72
N SER A 89 18.92 -17.35 7.57
CA SER A 89 18.36 -16.01 7.32
C SER A 89 17.06 -15.81 8.14
N GLY A 90 17.12 -15.95 9.47
CA GLY A 90 15.95 -16.36 10.20
C GLY A 90 15.43 -15.42 11.28
N SER A 91 15.93 -14.19 11.44
CA SER A 91 15.43 -13.32 12.51
C SER A 91 14.87 -11.98 12.05
N GLU A 92 14.95 -11.67 10.77
CA GLU A 92 14.36 -10.42 10.28
C GLU A 92 12.84 -10.48 10.34
N LYS A 93 12.26 -9.65 11.20
CA LYS A 93 10.82 -9.43 11.24
C LYS A 93 10.46 -8.36 10.24
N VAL A 94 9.47 -8.63 9.42
CA VAL A 94 8.98 -7.72 8.38
C VAL A 94 7.47 -7.60 8.44
N GLN A 95 6.96 -6.48 8.01
CA GLN A 95 5.55 -6.30 7.72
C GLN A 95 5.38 -6.17 6.20
N VAL A 96 4.53 -7.01 5.62
CA VAL A 96 4.27 -7.01 4.18
C VAL A 96 3.23 -5.95 3.88
N ARG A 97 3.53 -5.11 2.89
CA ARG A 97 2.65 -4.02 2.48
C ARG A 97 2.63 -3.82 0.97
N VAL A 98 1.59 -3.18 0.49
CA VAL A 98 1.44 -2.69 -0.88
C VAL A 98 1.73 -1.20 -0.88
N LYS A 99 2.72 -0.76 -1.63
CA LYS A 99 3.00 0.66 -1.89
C LYS A 99 2.28 1.07 -3.16
N LEU A 100 1.43 2.06 -3.05
CA LEU A 100 0.68 2.63 -4.15
C LEU A 100 1.19 4.03 -4.48
N PHE A 101 1.47 4.26 -5.74
CA PHE A 101 1.87 5.57 -6.28
C PHE A 101 0.72 6.17 -7.06
N PHE A 102 0.44 7.44 -6.82
CA PHE A 102 -0.57 8.21 -7.51
C PHE A 102 0.01 9.03 -8.66
N THR A 103 -0.87 9.50 -9.53
CA THR A 103 -0.51 10.33 -10.70
C THR A 103 0.05 11.70 -10.30
N ASP A 104 -0.35 12.23 -9.15
CA ASP A 104 0.15 13.48 -8.57
C ASP A 104 1.56 13.37 -7.94
N GLY A 105 2.15 12.18 -7.93
CA GLY A 105 3.46 11.90 -7.36
C GLY A 105 3.44 11.49 -5.89
N THR A 106 2.30 11.54 -5.22
CA THR A 106 2.15 11.05 -3.85
C THR A 106 2.10 9.52 -3.79
N PHE A 107 2.19 8.96 -2.59
CA PHE A 107 2.06 7.53 -2.38
C PHE A 107 1.40 7.22 -1.03
N THR A 108 0.84 6.01 -0.93
CA THR A 108 0.33 5.47 0.33
C THR A 108 0.69 3.99 0.48
N TYR A 109 0.42 3.45 1.65
CA TYR A 109 0.63 2.04 1.97
C TYR A 109 -0.66 1.37 2.44
N GLY A 110 -0.89 0.14 1.93
CA GLY A 110 -1.85 -0.80 2.50
C GLY A 110 -1.10 -1.99 3.09
N TYR A 111 -1.38 -2.34 4.33
CA TYR A 111 -0.75 -3.47 5.01
C TYR A 111 -1.55 -4.75 4.79
N VAL A 112 -0.85 -5.86 4.64
CA VAL A 112 -1.48 -7.19 4.47
C VAL A 112 -2.02 -7.70 5.79
N SER A 113 -1.29 -7.45 6.88
CA SER A 113 -1.69 -7.80 8.24
C SER A 113 -1.23 -6.74 9.23
N LYS A 114 -1.81 -6.75 10.43
CA LYS A 114 -1.35 -5.91 11.54
C LYS A 114 -0.06 -6.42 12.17
N GLU A 115 0.23 -7.70 11.99
CA GLU A 115 1.34 -8.39 12.63
C GLU A 115 2.58 -8.40 11.75
N THR A 116 3.72 -8.45 12.41
CA THR A 116 4.99 -8.69 11.73
C THR A 116 5.22 -10.19 11.56
N VAL A 117 5.79 -10.58 10.44
CA VAL A 117 6.11 -11.96 10.13
C VAL A 117 7.62 -12.15 9.99
N GLN A 118 8.09 -13.34 10.31
CA GLN A 118 9.49 -13.70 10.10
C GLN A 118 9.73 -13.90 8.61
N LYS A 119 10.69 -13.17 8.04
CA LYS A 119 11.09 -13.29 6.63
C LYS A 119 11.49 -14.73 6.30
N GLY A 120 10.93 -15.27 5.21
CA GLY A 120 11.15 -16.66 4.81
C GLY A 120 10.24 -17.68 5.49
N SER A 121 9.39 -17.29 6.46
CA SER A 121 8.41 -18.19 7.06
C SER A 121 7.27 -18.51 6.09
N LEU A 122 6.51 -19.58 6.36
CA LEU A 122 5.31 -19.91 5.59
C LEU A 122 4.28 -18.77 5.59
N GLN A 123 4.12 -18.10 6.72
CA GLN A 123 3.21 -16.96 6.84
C GLN A 123 3.66 -15.79 5.97
N TYR A 124 4.97 -15.48 5.96
CA TYR A 124 5.55 -14.48 5.07
C TYR A 124 5.22 -14.76 3.59
N HIS A 125 5.41 -16.00 3.14
CA HIS A 125 5.09 -16.38 1.75
C HIS A 125 3.61 -16.24 1.43
N LYS A 126 2.72 -16.60 2.36
CA LYS A 126 1.27 -16.39 2.20
C LYS A 126 0.92 -14.92 2.06
N GLU A 127 1.52 -14.05 2.86
CA GLU A 127 1.29 -12.61 2.80
C GLU A 127 1.84 -11.98 1.52
N ILE A 128 3.01 -12.41 1.06
CA ILE A 128 3.58 -11.99 -0.23
C ILE A 128 2.62 -12.32 -1.38
N VAL A 129 2.07 -13.52 -1.44
CA VAL A 129 1.12 -13.93 -2.48
C VAL A 129 -0.13 -13.06 -2.45
N LYS A 130 -0.67 -12.75 -1.27
CA LYS A 130 -1.83 -11.85 -1.12
C LYS A 130 -1.51 -10.43 -1.61
N ALA A 131 -0.35 -9.88 -1.22
CA ALA A 131 0.11 -8.57 -1.69
C ALA A 131 0.24 -8.53 -3.22
N GLU A 132 0.82 -9.56 -3.82
CA GLU A 132 0.99 -9.66 -5.28
C GLU A 132 -0.34 -9.67 -6.04
N LYS A 133 -1.36 -10.34 -5.52
CA LYS A 133 -2.71 -10.31 -6.11
C LYS A 133 -3.29 -8.89 -6.14
N VAL A 134 -3.21 -8.18 -5.02
CA VAL A 134 -3.68 -6.78 -4.93
C VAL A 134 -2.88 -5.88 -5.86
N VAL A 135 -1.56 -5.99 -5.88
CA VAL A 135 -0.68 -5.26 -6.80
C VAL A 135 -1.04 -5.49 -8.26
N LYS A 136 -1.33 -6.74 -8.63
CA LYS A 136 -1.76 -7.09 -10.00
C LYS A 136 -3.08 -6.41 -10.37
N VAL A 137 -4.06 -6.39 -9.47
CA VAL A 137 -5.34 -5.71 -9.69
C VAL A 137 -5.14 -4.21 -9.88
N LEU A 138 -4.44 -3.55 -8.96
CA LEU A 138 -4.16 -2.12 -9.03
C LEU A 138 -3.40 -1.73 -10.31
N ASN A 139 -2.39 -2.49 -10.69
CA ASN A 139 -1.64 -2.25 -11.93
C ASN A 139 -2.48 -2.53 -13.19
N THR A 140 -3.47 -3.42 -13.12
CA THR A 140 -4.42 -3.65 -14.23
C THR A 140 -5.33 -2.44 -14.41
N ILE A 141 -5.83 -1.86 -13.31
CA ILE A 141 -6.62 -0.62 -13.34
C ILE A 141 -5.78 0.52 -13.93
N ALA A 142 -4.55 0.73 -13.43
CA ALA A 142 -3.64 1.75 -13.93
C ALA A 142 -3.32 1.63 -15.43
N ARG A 143 -3.25 0.41 -15.96
CA ARG A 143 -3.05 0.18 -17.41
C ARG A 143 -4.28 0.53 -18.24
N LYS A 144 -5.48 0.27 -17.72
CA LYS A 144 -6.74 0.62 -18.39
C LYS A 144 -6.87 2.14 -18.48
N ASN A 145 -6.64 2.85 -17.38
CA ASN A 145 -6.69 4.32 -17.38
C ASN A 145 -5.77 4.93 -18.44
N ARG A 146 -4.52 4.46 -18.52
CA ARG A 146 -3.56 4.96 -19.55
C ARG A 146 -3.98 4.70 -21.00
N LYS A 147 -4.73 3.64 -21.26
CA LYS A 147 -5.28 3.38 -22.60
C LYS A 147 -6.44 4.31 -22.90
N GLU A 148 -7.34 4.52 -21.95
CA GLU A 148 -8.46 5.44 -22.09
C GLU A 148 -7.98 6.87 -22.35
N ASP A 149 -6.93 7.33 -21.64
CA ASP A 149 -6.31 8.65 -21.86
C ASP A 149 -5.69 8.77 -23.26
N ALA A 150 -4.97 7.74 -23.73
CA ALA A 150 -4.36 7.72 -25.04
C ALA A 150 -5.39 7.75 -26.19
N ASP A 151 -6.51 7.03 -26.02
CA ASP A 151 -7.60 7.01 -26.99
C ASP A 151 -8.31 8.38 -27.04
N GLN A 152 -8.50 9.05 -25.92
CA GLN A 152 -9.05 10.41 -25.88
C GLN A 152 -8.13 11.43 -26.53
N ASP A 153 -6.83 11.39 -26.28
CA ASP A 153 -5.84 12.26 -26.91
C ASP A 153 -5.81 12.08 -28.44
N PHE A 154 -5.95 10.86 -28.93
CA PHE A 154 -6.04 10.55 -30.34
C PHE A 154 -7.30 11.16 -30.98
N LEU A 155 -8.45 11.02 -30.34
CA LEU A 155 -9.71 11.59 -30.81
C LEU A 155 -9.70 13.14 -30.84
N ILE A 156 -9.06 13.77 -29.87
CA ILE A 156 -8.89 15.23 -29.84
C ILE A 156 -8.00 15.70 -30.99
N LYS A 157 -6.93 14.98 -31.28
CA LYS A 157 -6.02 15.29 -32.40
C LYS A 157 -6.74 15.21 -33.76
N ILE A 158 -7.58 14.19 -33.96
CA ILE A 158 -8.35 14.05 -35.22
C ILE A 158 -9.35 15.21 -35.39
N ARG A 159 -9.99 15.68 -34.33
CA ARG A 159 -10.94 16.80 -34.37
C ARG A 159 -10.28 18.14 -34.72
N ARG A 160 -8.98 18.30 -34.44
CA ARG A 160 -8.23 19.54 -34.79
C ARG A 160 -7.72 19.59 -36.23
N ILE A 161 -7.83 18.50 -36.96
CA ILE A 161 -7.36 18.39 -38.37
C ILE A 161 -8.51 18.66 -39.34
N LYS A 162 -9.75 18.81 -38.89
CA LYS A 162 -10.90 19.24 -39.70
C LYS A 162 -11.16 20.72 -39.47
#